data_e0340945e126e0d381b8c0cda44b15cd
#
_entry.id   e0340945e126e0d381b8c0cda44b15cd
#
_cell.length_a   1.000
_cell.length_b   1.000
_cell.length_c   1.000
_cell.angle_alpha   90.00
_cell.angle_beta   90.00
_cell.angle_gamma   90.00
#
_symmetry.space_group_name_H-M   'P 1'
#
loop_
_entity.id
_entity.type
_entity.pdbx_description
1 polymer ?
#
loop_
_entity_poly.entity_id
_entity_poly.type
_entity_poly.pdbx_seq_one_letter_code
_entity_poly.pdbx_strand_id
1 'polypeptide(L)'
;MAQDVEAGQLPHAPDRNNSAPPVIVVGLDGSPSSWDAFSWAAGEAARSKGRLVAVNVSPFTEAAASFGVPFDYAGVEQTRREIADELRRDATGRANELGVALTFVCEHGDAANCLTEVARRLHANFVVVGRSTKVLHLLAGSLSHRLTSRNNAPVVVVVP
;
A
#
# COMPACT_ATOMS: atom_id res chain seq x y z
N MET A 1 26.47 -42.50 -30.11
CA MET A 1 25.44 -41.69 -30.77
C MET A 1 24.96 -40.68 -29.73
N ALA A 2 25.48 -39.48 -29.78
CA ALA A 2 25.00 -38.39 -28.95
C ALA A 2 23.77 -37.78 -29.63
N GLN A 3 22.62 -37.80 -28.96
CA GLN A 3 21.43 -37.10 -29.41
C GLN A 3 21.54 -35.66 -28.90
N ASP A 4 21.66 -34.72 -29.84
CA ASP A 4 21.57 -33.29 -29.56
C ASP A 4 20.17 -33.00 -29.02
N VAL A 5 20.10 -32.60 -27.75
CA VAL A 5 18.87 -32.02 -27.15
C VAL A 5 18.81 -30.58 -27.62
N GLU A 6 17.96 -30.32 -28.60
CA GLU A 6 17.60 -28.96 -28.99
C GLU A 6 17.16 -28.16 -27.73
N ALA A 7 17.84 -27.05 -27.48
CA ALA A 7 17.46 -26.12 -26.42
C ALA A 7 16.04 -25.66 -26.69
N GLY A 8 15.09 -26.15 -25.88
CA GLY A 8 13.70 -25.78 -25.93
C GLY A 8 13.58 -24.25 -25.82
N GLN A 9 12.97 -23.68 -26.84
CA GLN A 9 12.66 -22.27 -26.91
C GLN A 9 11.86 -21.87 -25.66
N LEU A 10 12.44 -21.01 -24.81
CA LEU A 10 11.73 -20.47 -23.66
C LEU A 10 10.41 -19.84 -24.14
N PRO A 11 9.29 -20.10 -23.47
CA PRO A 11 8.04 -19.48 -23.86
C PRO A 11 8.21 -17.96 -23.92
N HIS A 12 7.81 -17.40 -25.04
CA HIS A 12 7.88 -15.96 -25.30
C HIS A 12 7.10 -15.24 -24.18
N ALA A 13 7.74 -14.33 -23.50
CA ALA A 13 7.06 -13.51 -22.50
C ALA A 13 5.87 -12.82 -23.18
N PRO A 14 4.66 -12.79 -22.58
CA PRO A 14 3.51 -12.14 -23.21
C PRO A 14 3.87 -10.71 -23.54
N ASP A 15 3.54 -10.28 -24.75
CA ASP A 15 3.77 -8.93 -25.25
C ASP A 15 3.24 -7.90 -24.23
N ARG A 16 4.15 -7.14 -23.63
CA ARG A 16 3.84 -6.09 -22.66
C ARG A 16 3.07 -4.90 -23.28
N ASN A 17 2.73 -4.99 -24.54
CA ASN A 17 2.18 -3.85 -25.31
C ASN A 17 0.65 -3.72 -25.22
N ASN A 18 -0.06 -4.55 -24.48
CA ASN A 18 -1.52 -4.45 -24.35
C ASN A 18 -2.03 -4.66 -22.92
N SER A 19 -1.22 -4.44 -21.90
CA SER A 19 -1.66 -4.50 -20.51
C SER A 19 -2.11 -3.13 -20.05
N ALA A 20 -3.24 -3.08 -19.34
CA ALA A 20 -3.70 -1.88 -18.65
C ALA A 20 -2.56 -1.29 -17.78
N PRO A 21 -2.51 0.04 -17.60
CA PRO A 21 -1.49 0.67 -16.77
C PRO A 21 -1.42 0.00 -15.38
N PRO A 22 -0.23 -0.32 -14.87
CA PRO A 22 -0.09 -1.00 -13.60
C PRO A 22 -0.68 -0.14 -12.46
N VAL A 23 -1.28 -0.82 -11.49
CA VAL A 23 -1.82 -0.21 -10.28
C VAL A 23 -0.87 -0.50 -9.13
N ILE A 24 -0.43 0.55 -8.45
CA ILE A 24 0.48 0.48 -7.31
C ILE A 24 -0.27 1.02 -6.10
N VAL A 25 -0.47 0.18 -5.11
CA VAL A 25 -1.07 0.55 -3.82
C VAL A 25 0.04 0.85 -2.83
N VAL A 26 -0.06 1.94 -2.09
CA VAL A 26 0.90 2.30 -1.03
C VAL A 26 0.17 2.63 0.26
N GLY A 27 0.62 2.05 1.37
CA GLY A 27 0.15 2.42 2.71
C GLY A 27 0.79 3.73 3.16
N LEU A 28 -0.03 4.70 3.56
CA LEU A 28 0.43 6.03 3.98
C LEU A 28 -0.20 6.42 5.33
N ASP A 29 0.62 6.44 6.37
CA ASP A 29 0.21 6.80 7.74
C ASP A 29 0.85 8.10 8.26
N GLY A 30 1.63 8.78 7.42
CA GLY A 30 2.34 10.01 7.75
C GLY A 30 3.69 9.80 8.41
N SER A 31 4.10 8.57 8.72
CA SER A 31 5.44 8.28 9.23
C SER A 31 6.51 8.52 8.16
N PRO A 32 7.76 8.83 8.55
CA PRO A 32 8.86 8.98 7.58
C PRO A 32 8.98 7.78 6.64
N SER A 33 8.93 6.55 7.19
CA SER A 33 9.03 5.34 6.38
C SER A 33 7.84 5.14 5.41
N SER A 34 6.64 5.62 5.76
CA SER A 34 5.52 5.59 4.83
C SER A 34 5.66 6.62 3.70
N TRP A 35 6.31 7.76 3.96
CA TRP A 35 6.65 8.73 2.92
C TRP A 35 7.79 8.24 2.00
N ASP A 36 8.75 7.48 2.53
CA ASP A 36 9.78 6.81 1.72
C ASP A 36 9.13 5.76 0.80
N ALA A 37 8.18 4.98 1.34
CA ALA A 37 7.38 4.04 0.56
C ALA A 37 6.57 4.74 -0.53
N PHE A 38 5.94 5.87 -0.21
CA PHE A 38 5.20 6.69 -1.17
C PHE A 38 6.12 7.19 -2.29
N SER A 39 7.30 7.70 -1.95
CA SER A 39 8.27 8.21 -2.93
C SER A 39 8.73 7.11 -3.88
N TRP A 40 9.01 5.91 -3.36
CA TRP A 40 9.35 4.75 -4.18
C TRP A 40 8.19 4.36 -5.12
N ALA A 41 6.97 4.26 -4.58
CA ALA A 41 5.77 3.89 -5.32
C ALA A 41 5.42 4.91 -6.42
N ALA A 42 5.56 6.19 -6.13
CA ALA A 42 5.35 7.27 -7.09
C ALA A 42 6.39 7.24 -8.23
N GLY A 43 7.67 6.99 -7.90
CA GLY A 43 8.73 6.78 -8.89
C GLY A 43 8.46 5.58 -9.79
N GLU A 44 7.97 4.47 -9.22
CA GLU A 44 7.58 3.29 -10.02
C GLU A 44 6.38 3.58 -10.92
N ALA A 45 5.35 4.27 -10.39
CA ALA A 45 4.19 4.68 -11.19
C ALA A 45 4.59 5.59 -12.35
N ALA A 46 5.49 6.55 -12.12
CA ALA A 46 6.00 7.43 -13.17
C ALA A 46 6.74 6.63 -14.28
N ARG A 47 7.63 5.70 -13.89
CA ARG A 47 8.40 4.88 -14.85
C ARG A 47 7.52 3.93 -15.67
N SER A 48 6.55 3.31 -15.03
CA SER A 48 5.66 2.31 -15.65
C SER A 48 4.43 2.92 -16.32
N LYS A 49 4.25 4.25 -16.25
CA LYS A 49 3.02 4.96 -16.66
C LYS A 49 1.79 4.40 -15.96
N GLY A 50 1.98 3.99 -14.70
CA GLY A 50 0.97 3.39 -13.86
C GLY A 50 0.12 4.40 -13.11
N ARG A 51 -0.79 3.88 -12.27
CA ARG A 51 -1.62 4.65 -11.34
C ARG A 51 -1.18 4.37 -9.91
N LEU A 52 -1.12 5.42 -9.10
CA LEU A 52 -0.81 5.32 -7.68
C LEU A 52 -2.09 5.40 -6.85
N VAL A 53 -2.22 4.50 -5.88
CA VAL A 53 -3.33 4.51 -4.92
C VAL A 53 -2.73 4.58 -3.52
N ALA A 54 -2.83 5.72 -2.87
CA ALA A 54 -2.40 5.88 -1.49
C ALA A 54 -3.56 5.53 -0.55
N VAL A 55 -3.30 4.66 0.41
CA VAL A 55 -4.29 4.17 1.37
C VAL A 55 -3.88 4.58 2.76
N ASN A 56 -4.70 5.43 3.39
CA ASN A 56 -4.60 5.75 4.80
C ASN A 56 -5.58 4.86 5.58
N VAL A 57 -5.08 4.14 6.58
CA VAL A 57 -5.91 3.24 7.40
C VAL A 57 -5.93 3.74 8.84
N SER A 58 -7.13 4.03 9.33
CA SER A 58 -7.37 4.37 10.72
C SER A 58 -7.85 3.14 11.50
N PRO A 59 -7.27 2.83 12.68
CA PRO A 59 -7.74 1.71 13.48
C PRO A 59 -9.17 1.95 13.99
N PHE A 60 -9.94 0.89 14.20
CA PHE A 60 -11.23 0.98 14.89
C PHE A 60 -11.05 1.45 16.34
N THR A 61 -11.89 2.37 16.78
CA THR A 61 -11.83 2.96 18.13
C THR A 61 -12.76 2.27 19.13
N GLU A 62 -13.35 1.13 18.77
CA GLU A 62 -14.35 0.43 19.61
C GLU A 62 -13.81 0.00 20.99
N ALA A 63 -12.51 -0.19 21.14
CA ALA A 63 -11.90 -0.59 22.41
C ALA A 63 -12.11 0.47 23.53
N ALA A 64 -12.22 1.74 23.23
CA ALA A 64 -12.43 2.79 24.23
C ALA A 64 -13.86 2.80 24.77
N ALA A 65 -14.84 2.40 23.97
CA ALA A 65 -16.25 2.32 24.37
C ALA A 65 -16.51 1.24 25.42
N SER A 66 -15.67 0.21 25.45
CA SER A 66 -15.84 -0.95 26.36
C SER A 66 -15.51 -0.65 27.82
N PHE A 67 -14.83 0.46 28.11
CA PHE A 67 -14.38 0.80 29.47
C PHE A 67 -15.28 1.81 30.20
N GLY A 68 -16.44 2.18 29.63
CA GLY A 68 -17.41 3.08 30.29
C GLY A 68 -16.89 4.49 30.57
N VAL A 69 -15.80 4.90 29.95
CA VAL A 69 -15.25 6.25 30.07
C VAL A 69 -15.95 7.14 29.03
N PRO A 70 -16.38 8.37 29.40
CA PRO A 70 -16.86 9.32 28.41
C PRO A 70 -15.79 9.54 27.33
N PHE A 71 -16.07 9.12 26.11
CA PHE A 71 -15.13 9.22 25.02
C PHE A 71 -15.70 10.19 23.96
N ASP A 72 -14.93 11.22 23.64
CA ASP A 72 -15.31 12.20 22.61
C ASP A 72 -15.07 11.60 21.20
N TYR A 73 -16.02 10.78 20.74
CA TYR A 73 -15.99 10.22 19.40
C TYR A 73 -15.96 11.27 18.30
N ALA A 74 -16.67 12.39 18.51
CA ALA A 74 -16.77 13.44 17.50
C ALA A 74 -15.42 14.16 17.32
N GLY A 75 -14.75 14.49 18.42
CA GLY A 75 -13.43 15.13 18.39
C GLY A 75 -12.35 14.22 17.79
N VAL A 76 -12.37 12.93 18.13
CA VAL A 76 -11.43 11.96 17.57
C VAL A 76 -11.66 11.78 16.06
N GLU A 77 -12.90 11.67 15.64
CA GLU A 77 -13.24 11.53 14.21
C GLU A 77 -12.88 12.80 13.43
N GLN A 78 -13.09 13.98 14.02
CA GLN A 78 -12.67 15.24 13.43
C GLN A 78 -11.15 15.30 13.23
N THR A 79 -10.38 14.96 14.27
CA THR A 79 -8.91 14.94 14.20
C THR A 79 -8.41 13.96 13.13
N ARG A 80 -9.04 12.78 12.99
CA ARG A 80 -8.70 11.81 11.95
C ARG A 80 -8.92 12.36 10.55
N ARG A 81 -10.04 13.04 10.32
CA ARG A 81 -10.32 13.66 9.02
C ARG A 81 -9.30 14.73 8.68
N GLU A 82 -8.94 15.57 9.66
CA GLU A 82 -7.94 16.61 9.46
C GLU A 82 -6.58 16.03 9.07
N ILE A 83 -6.12 14.97 9.75
CA ILE A 83 -4.89 14.26 9.42
C ILE A 83 -4.98 13.64 8.01
N ALA A 84 -6.08 12.98 7.69
CA ALA A 84 -6.27 12.36 6.38
C ALA A 84 -6.29 13.41 5.25
N ASP A 85 -6.88 14.58 5.49
CA ASP A 85 -6.93 15.67 4.52
C ASP A 85 -5.57 16.34 4.33
N GLU A 86 -4.74 16.43 5.36
CA GLU A 86 -3.35 16.88 5.26
C GLU A 86 -2.53 15.89 4.44
N LEU A 87 -2.57 14.61 4.78
CA LEU A 87 -1.88 13.55 4.03
C LEU A 87 -2.29 13.53 2.56
N ARG A 88 -3.58 13.69 2.28
CA ARG A 88 -4.11 13.75 0.91
C ARG A 88 -3.54 14.93 0.12
N ARG A 89 -3.50 16.12 0.74
CA ARG A 89 -2.94 17.32 0.08
C ARG A 89 -1.46 17.14 -0.25
N ASP A 90 -0.68 16.65 0.71
CA ASP A 90 0.76 16.44 0.54
C ASP A 90 1.04 15.37 -0.51
N ALA A 91 0.33 14.24 -0.44
CA ALA A 91 0.46 13.16 -1.42
C ALA A 91 0.09 13.62 -2.83
N THR A 92 -0.99 14.42 -2.96
CA THR A 92 -1.41 14.98 -4.26
C THR A 92 -0.37 15.94 -4.82
N GLY A 93 0.20 16.81 -3.99
CA GLY A 93 1.27 17.72 -4.41
C GLY A 93 2.46 16.96 -4.97
N ARG A 94 2.97 15.98 -4.24
CA ARG A 94 4.12 15.16 -4.66
C ARG A 94 3.83 14.33 -5.91
N ALA A 95 2.64 13.76 -6.04
CA ALA A 95 2.26 13.00 -7.24
C ALA A 95 2.18 13.90 -8.47
N ASN A 96 1.64 15.11 -8.33
CA ASN A 96 1.54 16.10 -9.41
C ASN A 96 2.92 16.54 -9.91
N GLU A 97 3.89 16.74 -9.01
CA GLU A 97 5.28 17.08 -9.38
C GLU A 97 5.93 15.99 -10.25
N LEU A 98 5.53 14.74 -10.07
CA LEU A 98 6.02 13.60 -10.86
C LEU A 98 5.12 13.27 -12.07
N GLY A 99 4.03 14.00 -12.29
CA GLY A 99 3.07 13.72 -13.34
C GLY A 99 2.33 12.37 -13.15
N VAL A 100 2.18 11.91 -11.91
CA VAL A 100 1.54 10.62 -11.58
C VAL A 100 0.09 10.82 -11.19
N ALA A 101 -0.81 10.03 -11.79
CA ALA A 101 -2.21 10.00 -11.39
C ALA A 101 -2.34 9.31 -10.01
N LEU A 102 -2.84 10.05 -9.01
CA LEU A 102 -3.04 9.59 -7.65
C LEU A 102 -4.53 9.47 -7.32
N THR A 103 -4.90 8.35 -6.68
CA THR A 103 -6.15 8.18 -5.94
C THR A 103 -5.81 8.06 -4.46
N PHE A 104 -6.48 8.81 -3.59
CA PHE A 104 -6.30 8.72 -2.14
C PHE A 104 -7.54 8.06 -1.51
N VAL A 105 -7.33 7.02 -0.72
CA VAL A 105 -8.37 6.20 -0.09
C VAL A 105 -8.20 6.21 1.42
N CYS A 106 -9.28 6.44 2.15
CA CYS A 106 -9.33 6.29 3.60
C CYS A 106 -10.11 5.03 3.93
N GLU A 107 -9.52 4.15 4.72
CA GLU A 107 -10.13 2.90 5.20
C GLU A 107 -10.08 2.85 6.73
N HIS A 108 -10.97 2.06 7.32
CA HIS A 108 -11.03 1.87 8.77
C HIS A 108 -10.82 0.39 9.09
N GLY A 109 -9.95 0.10 10.05
CA GLY A 109 -9.74 -1.26 10.52
C GLY A 109 -8.29 -1.68 10.64
N ASP A 110 -8.04 -2.93 10.35
CA ASP A 110 -6.71 -3.51 10.34
C ASP A 110 -5.98 -3.20 9.03
N ALA A 111 -4.81 -2.60 9.13
CA ALA A 111 -4.06 -2.12 7.97
C ALA A 111 -3.74 -3.22 6.95
N ALA A 112 -3.35 -4.44 7.42
CA ALA A 112 -3.04 -5.53 6.50
C ALA A 112 -4.29 -5.99 5.73
N ASN A 113 -5.43 -6.04 6.41
CA ASN A 113 -6.71 -6.41 5.80
C ASN A 113 -7.15 -5.36 4.78
N CYS A 114 -7.13 -4.08 5.16
CA CYS A 114 -7.54 -2.98 4.30
C CYS A 114 -6.67 -2.89 3.03
N LEU A 115 -5.34 -2.92 3.19
CA LEU A 115 -4.42 -2.88 2.06
C LEU A 115 -4.58 -4.07 1.11
N THR A 116 -4.76 -5.30 1.67
CA THR A 116 -5.00 -6.49 0.86
C THR A 116 -6.31 -6.38 0.08
N GLU A 117 -7.38 -5.92 0.72
CA GLU A 117 -8.69 -5.80 0.09
C GLU A 117 -8.69 -4.72 -1.01
N VAL A 118 -8.09 -3.55 -0.75
CA VAL A 118 -7.93 -2.50 -1.78
C VAL A 118 -7.13 -3.02 -2.96
N ALA A 119 -6.01 -3.70 -2.70
CA ALA A 119 -5.15 -4.25 -3.74
C ALA A 119 -5.90 -5.31 -4.58
N ARG A 120 -6.68 -6.18 -3.94
CA ARG A 120 -7.49 -7.20 -4.61
C ARG A 120 -8.57 -6.57 -5.49
N ARG A 121 -9.33 -5.60 -4.98
CA ARG A 121 -10.39 -4.90 -5.72
C ARG A 121 -9.87 -4.19 -6.97
N LEU A 122 -8.66 -3.63 -6.86
CA LEU A 122 -8.04 -2.86 -7.94
C LEU A 122 -7.14 -3.68 -8.85
N HIS A 123 -7.00 -5.00 -8.59
CA HIS A 123 -6.04 -5.87 -9.27
C HIS A 123 -4.63 -5.26 -9.27
N ALA A 124 -4.20 -4.76 -8.10
CA ALA A 124 -2.93 -4.09 -7.96
C ALA A 124 -1.75 -5.01 -8.29
N ASN A 125 -0.76 -4.47 -8.99
CA ASN A 125 0.48 -5.16 -9.30
C ASN A 125 1.42 -5.19 -8.10
N PHE A 126 1.40 -4.12 -7.29
CA PHE A 126 2.25 -3.98 -6.12
C PHE A 126 1.47 -3.42 -4.93
N VAL A 127 1.86 -3.86 -3.73
CA VAL A 127 1.55 -3.20 -2.46
C VAL A 127 2.87 -2.76 -1.85
N VAL A 128 3.01 -1.46 -1.61
CA VAL A 128 4.22 -0.83 -1.07
C VAL A 128 3.95 -0.36 0.35
N VAL A 129 4.84 -0.69 1.26
CA VAL A 129 4.75 -0.26 2.65
C VAL A 129 6.12 0.14 3.18
N GLY A 130 6.16 1.12 4.08
CA GLY A 130 7.35 1.45 4.82
C GLY A 130 7.66 0.39 5.88
N ARG A 131 8.92 0.28 6.22
CA ARG A 131 9.35 -0.57 7.32
C ARG A 131 8.90 0.04 8.64
N SER A 132 8.14 -0.71 9.44
CA SER A 132 7.73 -0.26 10.77
C SER A 132 8.96 -0.10 11.68
N THR A 133 9.17 1.12 12.19
CA THR A 133 10.22 1.41 13.19
C THR A 133 9.74 1.18 14.63
N LYS A 134 8.49 0.80 14.84
CA LYS A 134 7.94 0.50 16.17
C LYS A 134 8.45 -0.85 16.68
N VAL A 135 9.66 -0.84 17.23
CA VAL A 135 10.40 -2.01 17.74
C VAL A 135 9.77 -2.61 19.01
N LEU A 136 8.70 -2.07 19.56
CA LEU A 136 8.27 -2.34 20.94
C LEU A 136 7.18 -3.39 21.12
N HIS A 137 6.72 -4.08 20.08
CA HIS A 137 5.79 -5.20 20.27
C HIS A 137 6.22 -6.42 19.47
N LEU A 138 6.99 -7.26 20.15
CA LEU A 138 7.55 -8.55 19.72
C LEU A 138 6.50 -9.64 19.39
N LEU A 139 5.20 -9.36 19.34
CA LEU A 139 4.17 -10.39 19.27
C LEU A 139 3.13 -10.25 18.15
N ALA A 140 3.15 -9.19 17.36
CA ALA A 140 2.34 -9.14 16.16
C ALA A 140 3.30 -8.92 14.97
N GLY A 141 3.41 -9.90 14.10
CA GLY A 141 4.26 -9.82 12.91
C GLY A 141 4.09 -8.49 12.21
N SER A 142 5.18 -7.89 11.72
CA SER A 142 5.16 -6.61 11.03
C SER A 142 4.07 -6.62 9.94
N LEU A 143 3.52 -5.47 9.61
CA LEU A 143 2.52 -5.31 8.54
C LEU A 143 2.98 -6.03 7.25
N SER A 144 4.25 -5.89 6.90
CA SER A 144 4.87 -6.56 5.76
C SER A 144 4.80 -8.09 5.86
N HIS A 145 5.09 -8.68 7.03
CA HIS A 145 4.98 -10.13 7.23
C HIS A 145 3.53 -10.61 7.08
N ARG A 146 2.57 -9.86 7.62
CA ARG A 146 1.15 -10.20 7.50
C ARG A 146 0.61 -10.08 6.07
N LEU A 147 1.15 -9.14 5.29
CA LEU A 147 0.82 -9.00 3.87
C LEU A 147 1.38 -10.15 3.03
N THR A 148 2.62 -10.57 3.30
CA THR A 148 3.30 -11.63 2.52
C THR A 148 2.86 -13.04 2.90
N SER A 149 2.32 -13.25 4.10
CA SER A 149 1.87 -14.58 4.57
C SER A 149 0.53 -15.04 3.97
N ARG A 150 -0.10 -14.24 3.13
CA ARG A 150 -1.42 -14.54 2.56
C ARG A 150 -1.27 -15.23 1.20
N ASN A 151 -2.02 -16.34 1.01
CA ASN A 151 -2.16 -16.96 -0.30
C ASN A 151 -2.81 -15.95 -1.26
N ASN A 152 -2.23 -15.80 -2.45
CA ASN A 152 -2.71 -14.89 -3.50
C ASN A 152 -2.48 -13.38 -3.20
N ALA A 153 -1.48 -13.06 -2.38
CA ALA A 153 -1.09 -11.66 -2.17
C ALA A 153 -0.44 -11.08 -3.44
N PRO A 154 -0.67 -9.80 -3.74
CA PRO A 154 0.11 -9.08 -4.74
C PRO A 154 1.58 -9.01 -4.32
N VAL A 155 2.46 -8.61 -5.22
CA VAL A 155 3.87 -8.39 -4.87
C VAL A 155 3.97 -7.30 -3.81
N VAL A 156 4.56 -7.65 -2.66
CA VAL A 156 4.74 -6.70 -1.55
C VAL A 156 6.15 -6.14 -1.59
N VAL A 157 6.28 -4.83 -1.63
CA VAL A 157 7.54 -4.10 -1.57
C VAL A 157 7.63 -3.42 -0.21
N VAL A 158 8.71 -3.71 0.52
CA VAL A 158 9.00 -3.07 1.81
C VAL A 158 10.15 -2.10 1.61
N VAL A 159 9.88 -0.83 1.85
CA VAL A 159 10.88 0.24 1.78
C VAL A 159 11.47 0.45 3.18
N PRO A 160 12.80 0.48 3.32
CA PRO A 160 13.49 0.59 4.60
C PRO A 160 13.26 1.92 5.32
#